data_2bbf0f22053618958e406674f55268fc
#
_entry.id   2bbf0f22053618958e406674f55268fc
#
_cell.length_a   1.000
_cell.length_b   1.000
_cell.length_c   1.000
_cell.angle_alpha   90.00
_cell.angle_beta   90.00
_cell.angle_gamma   90.00
#
_symmetry.space_group_name_H-M   'P 1'
#
loop_
_entity.id
_entity.type
_entity.pdbx_description
1 polymer ?
#
loop_
_entity_poly.entity_id
_entity_poly.type
_entity_poly.pdbx_seq_one_letter_code
_entity_poly.pdbx_strand_id
1 'polypeptide(L)'
;EKEFLSALLYYDLGSYTGNTVYSSTGNNYQAAVVTAQNILREYPYTKRREDLSILILRAKYDMAKESVPEKKEDRMRETIDEYYAFINEFPESKYKSEVERIFKDASKFVKDEEN
;
A
#
# COMPACT_ATOMS: atom_id res chain seq x y z
N GLU A 1 -9.01 -10.93 -14.11
CA GLU A 1 -7.67 -11.48 -13.84
C GLU A 1 -6.56 -10.69 -14.51
N LYS A 2 -6.86 -10.20 -15.72
CA LYS A 2 -5.86 -9.42 -16.44
C LYS A 2 -5.53 -8.14 -15.69
N GLU A 3 -6.54 -7.48 -15.15
CA GLU A 3 -6.31 -6.26 -14.39
C GLU A 3 -5.56 -6.53 -13.09
N PHE A 4 -5.86 -7.67 -12.43
CA PHE A 4 -5.15 -8.03 -11.23
C PHE A 4 -3.66 -8.25 -11.53
N LEU A 5 -3.37 -8.92 -12.64
CA LEU A 5 -1.99 -9.15 -13.03
C LEU A 5 -1.28 -7.84 -13.35
N SER A 6 -2.01 -6.87 -13.92
CA SER A 6 -1.44 -5.55 -14.18
C SER A 6 -1.07 -4.84 -12.88
N ALA A 7 -1.93 -4.92 -11.87
CA ALA A 7 -1.63 -4.30 -10.58
C ALA A 7 -0.41 -4.94 -9.94
N LEU A 8 -0.31 -6.26 -10.01
CA LEU A 8 0.86 -6.97 -9.49
C LEU A 8 2.13 -6.55 -10.20
N LEU A 9 2.05 -6.41 -11.53
CA LEU A 9 3.22 -6.02 -12.31
C LEU A 9 3.70 -4.64 -11.91
N TYR A 10 2.80 -3.69 -11.74
CA TYR A 10 3.20 -2.36 -11.31
C TYR A 10 3.84 -2.38 -9.92
N TYR A 11 3.29 -3.18 -9.03
CA TYR A 11 3.91 -3.30 -7.70
C TYR A 11 5.31 -3.89 -7.81
N ASP A 12 5.45 -4.95 -8.60
CA ASP A 12 6.74 -5.60 -8.75
C ASP A 12 7.77 -4.66 -9.36
N LEU A 13 7.36 -3.85 -10.34
CA LEU A 13 8.26 -2.88 -10.94
C LEU A 13 8.71 -1.85 -9.93
N GLY A 14 7.79 -1.35 -9.10
CA GLY A 14 8.15 -0.43 -8.06
C GLY A 14 9.16 -1.02 -7.09
N SER A 15 8.91 -2.26 -6.71
CA SER A 15 9.79 -2.96 -5.78
C SER A 15 11.19 -3.16 -6.39
N TYR A 16 11.23 -3.56 -7.67
CA TYR A 16 12.48 -3.81 -8.34
C TYR A 16 13.32 -2.53 -8.49
N THR A 17 12.67 -1.42 -8.80
CA THR A 17 13.37 -0.17 -9.02
C THR A 17 13.49 0.67 -7.76
N GLY A 18 13.10 0.12 -6.63
CA GLY A 18 13.04 0.90 -5.40
C GLY A 18 14.36 1.44 -4.94
N ASN A 19 15.47 0.81 -5.37
CA ASN A 19 16.78 1.28 -4.98
C ASN A 19 17.38 2.27 -5.96
N THR A 20 16.72 2.50 -7.08
CA THR A 20 17.18 3.50 -8.04
C THR A 20 16.50 4.79 -7.68
N VAL A 21 17.12 5.83 -7.64
CA VAL A 21 16.62 7.09 -7.11
C VAL A 21 15.81 7.83 -8.16
N TYR A 22 14.74 7.28 -8.63
CA TYR A 22 13.95 7.93 -9.66
C TYR A 22 12.53 8.14 -9.23
N SER A 23 11.96 9.24 -9.67
CA SER A 23 10.56 9.50 -9.47
C SER A 23 9.69 8.39 -10.08
N SER A 24 10.21 7.69 -11.07
CA SER A 24 9.47 6.60 -11.69
C SER A 24 9.16 5.48 -10.70
N THR A 25 10.00 5.30 -9.68
CA THR A 25 9.73 4.30 -8.65
C THR A 25 8.43 4.60 -7.95
N GLY A 26 8.25 5.84 -7.50
CA GLY A 26 7.00 6.25 -6.87
C GLY A 26 5.85 6.12 -7.83
N ASN A 27 6.07 6.38 -9.12
CA ASN A 27 5.04 6.25 -10.11
C ASN A 27 4.55 4.81 -10.25
N ASN A 28 5.45 3.84 -10.15
CA ASN A 28 5.04 2.43 -10.27
C ASN A 28 4.23 1.99 -9.08
N TYR A 29 4.62 2.37 -7.88
CA TYR A 29 3.80 2.07 -6.71
C TYR A 29 2.45 2.77 -6.80
N GLN A 30 2.46 4.02 -7.22
CA GLN A 30 1.22 4.76 -7.39
C GLN A 30 0.34 4.10 -8.44
N ALA A 31 0.92 3.66 -9.55
CA ALA A 31 0.16 2.97 -10.58
C ALA A 31 -0.46 1.69 -10.05
N ALA A 32 0.26 0.96 -9.21
CA ALA A 32 -0.28 -0.26 -8.61
C ALA A 32 -1.50 0.07 -7.74
N VAL A 33 -1.38 1.12 -6.93
CA VAL A 33 -2.49 1.53 -6.07
C VAL A 33 -3.71 1.92 -6.91
N VAL A 34 -3.50 2.77 -7.90
CA VAL A 34 -4.62 3.24 -8.72
C VAL A 34 -5.28 2.08 -9.47
N THR A 35 -4.47 1.20 -10.04
CA THR A 35 -5.01 0.06 -10.77
C THR A 35 -5.83 -0.84 -9.85
N ALA A 36 -5.30 -1.14 -8.66
CA ALA A 36 -6.01 -1.99 -7.72
C ALA A 36 -7.31 -1.33 -7.25
N GLN A 37 -7.26 -0.02 -6.98
CA GLN A 37 -8.46 0.69 -6.56
C GLN A 37 -9.53 0.69 -7.65
N ASN A 38 -9.10 0.84 -8.90
CA ASN A 38 -10.04 0.81 -10.02
C ASN A 38 -10.70 -0.55 -10.14
N ILE A 39 -9.93 -1.62 -9.96
CA ILE A 39 -10.50 -2.98 -10.01
C ILE A 39 -11.53 -3.16 -8.91
N LEU A 40 -11.21 -2.73 -7.69
CA LEU A 40 -12.14 -2.88 -6.58
C LEU A 40 -13.41 -2.07 -6.81
N ARG A 41 -13.30 -0.91 -7.47
CA ARG A 41 -14.48 -0.10 -7.75
C ARG A 41 -15.34 -0.74 -8.80
N GLU A 42 -14.73 -1.32 -9.86
CA GLU A 42 -15.49 -1.94 -10.92
C GLU A 42 -16.00 -3.33 -10.59
N TYR A 43 -15.27 -4.05 -9.76
CA TYR A 43 -15.62 -5.42 -9.41
C TYR A 43 -15.60 -5.59 -7.89
N PRO A 44 -16.54 -4.95 -7.20
CA PRO A 44 -16.48 -4.92 -5.72
C PRO A 44 -16.63 -6.29 -5.08
N TYR A 45 -17.16 -7.28 -5.81
CA TYR A 45 -17.32 -8.62 -5.26
C TYR A 45 -16.29 -9.60 -5.77
N THR A 46 -15.19 -9.09 -6.31
CA THR A 46 -14.13 -9.96 -6.84
C THR A 46 -13.57 -10.86 -5.73
N LYS A 47 -13.22 -12.09 -6.12
CA LYS A 47 -12.56 -13.02 -5.21
C LYS A 47 -11.15 -12.57 -4.85
N ARG A 48 -10.62 -11.58 -5.58
CA ARG A 48 -9.30 -11.02 -5.32
C ARG A 48 -9.32 -9.83 -4.37
N ARG A 49 -10.44 -9.59 -3.72
CA ARG A 49 -10.59 -8.37 -2.93
C ARG A 49 -9.54 -8.26 -1.83
N GLU A 50 -9.31 -9.36 -1.10
CA GLU A 50 -8.30 -9.33 -0.05
C GLU A 50 -6.91 -9.16 -0.63
N ASP A 51 -6.61 -9.85 -1.72
CA ASP A 51 -5.30 -9.75 -2.37
C ASP A 51 -5.06 -8.33 -2.90
N LEU A 52 -6.08 -7.70 -3.47
CA LEU A 52 -5.95 -6.34 -3.95
C LEU A 52 -5.78 -5.36 -2.80
N SER A 53 -6.47 -5.61 -1.72
CA SER A 53 -6.37 -4.72 -0.56
C SER A 53 -4.99 -4.78 0.09
N ILE A 54 -4.40 -5.98 0.20
CA ILE A 54 -3.05 -6.07 0.75
C ILE A 54 -2.04 -5.45 -0.22
N LEU A 55 -2.28 -5.57 -1.52
CA LEU A 55 -1.40 -4.94 -2.50
C LEU A 55 -1.38 -3.43 -2.32
N ILE A 56 -2.56 -2.84 -2.13
CA ILE A 56 -2.65 -1.39 -1.92
C ILE A 56 -1.87 -0.98 -0.67
N LEU A 57 -2.04 -1.71 0.42
CA LEU A 57 -1.34 -1.39 1.65
C LEU A 57 0.16 -1.51 1.47
N ARG A 58 0.62 -2.59 0.85
CA ARG A 58 2.05 -2.78 0.61
C ARG A 58 2.63 -1.67 -0.25
N ALA A 59 1.92 -1.32 -1.31
CA ALA A 59 2.41 -0.30 -2.23
C ALA A 59 2.49 1.06 -1.56
N LYS A 60 1.48 1.42 -0.78
CA LYS A 60 1.51 2.69 -0.06
C LYS A 60 2.66 2.73 0.93
N TYR A 61 2.87 1.64 1.66
CA TYR A 61 3.95 1.56 2.63
C TYR A 61 5.30 1.68 1.96
N ASP A 62 5.52 0.92 0.88
CA ASP A 62 6.80 0.95 0.20
C ASP A 62 7.07 2.31 -0.42
N MET A 63 6.05 2.94 -0.98
CA MET A 63 6.19 4.28 -1.52
C MET A 63 6.53 5.28 -0.41
N ALA A 64 5.90 5.13 0.74
CA ALA A 64 6.17 6.02 1.86
C ALA A 64 7.60 5.89 2.35
N LYS A 65 8.11 4.65 2.42
CA LYS A 65 9.48 4.43 2.87
C LYS A 65 10.50 5.10 1.96
N GLU A 66 10.20 5.19 0.68
CA GLU A 66 11.11 5.76 -0.29
C GLU A 66 10.87 7.23 -0.56
N SER A 67 9.96 7.83 0.17
CA SER A 67 9.63 9.23 -0.03
C SER A 67 10.68 10.15 0.58
N VAL A 68 10.76 11.37 0.02
CA VAL A 68 11.58 12.40 0.62
C VAL A 68 11.07 12.72 2.02
N PRO A 69 11.94 13.21 2.90
CA PRO A 69 11.53 13.44 4.29
C PRO A 69 10.31 14.33 4.43
N GLU A 70 10.15 15.32 3.56
CA GLU A 70 9.04 16.26 3.66
C GLU A 70 7.68 15.59 3.46
N LYS A 71 7.65 14.47 2.76
CA LYS A 71 6.40 13.79 2.45
C LYS A 71 6.24 12.48 3.20
N LYS A 72 7.29 12.04 3.88
CA LYS A 72 7.27 10.70 4.47
C LYS A 72 6.21 10.56 5.54
N GLU A 73 6.10 11.54 6.41
CA GLU A 73 5.13 11.44 7.49
C GLU A 73 3.70 11.37 6.95
N ASP A 74 3.36 12.24 5.98
CA ASP A 74 2.02 12.22 5.42
C ASP A 74 1.72 10.89 4.75
N ARG A 75 2.69 10.33 4.04
CA ARG A 75 2.47 9.07 3.36
C ARG A 75 2.41 7.90 4.33
N MET A 76 3.13 7.98 5.44
CA MET A 76 2.99 6.96 6.47
C MET A 76 1.63 7.04 7.14
N ARG A 77 1.06 8.25 7.30
CA ARG A 77 -0.30 8.38 7.81
C ARG A 77 -1.30 7.72 6.86
N GLU A 78 -1.11 7.87 5.55
CA GLU A 78 -1.97 7.20 4.59
C GLU A 78 -1.84 5.69 4.68
N THR A 79 -0.63 5.21 4.94
CA THR A 79 -0.40 3.78 5.15
C THR A 79 -1.17 3.28 6.37
N ILE A 80 -1.14 4.05 7.44
CA ILE A 80 -1.86 3.70 8.66
C ILE A 80 -3.37 3.67 8.41
N ASP A 81 -3.87 4.66 7.66
CA ASP A 81 -5.29 4.67 7.31
C ASP A 81 -5.66 3.42 6.52
N GLU A 82 -4.79 3.02 5.61
CA GLU A 82 -5.04 1.83 4.81
C GLU A 82 -4.98 0.57 5.67
N TYR A 83 -4.10 0.55 6.66
CA TYR A 83 -4.04 -0.56 7.61
C TYR A 83 -5.39 -0.72 8.33
N TYR A 84 -5.94 0.39 8.84
CA TYR A 84 -7.21 0.30 9.55
C TYR A 84 -8.33 -0.16 8.63
N ALA A 85 -8.34 0.32 7.39
CA ALA A 85 -9.34 -0.13 6.44
C ALA A 85 -9.22 -1.62 6.18
N PHE A 86 -7.98 -2.10 6.04
CA PHE A 86 -7.74 -3.51 5.77
C PHE A 86 -8.18 -4.39 6.94
N ILE A 87 -7.74 -4.06 8.15
CA ILE A 87 -8.02 -4.91 9.30
C ILE A 87 -9.50 -4.87 9.66
N ASN A 88 -10.15 -3.76 9.36
CA ASN A 88 -11.58 -3.63 9.60
C ASN A 88 -12.38 -4.53 8.68
N GLU A 89 -11.96 -4.65 7.44
CA GLU A 89 -12.65 -5.50 6.48
C GLU A 89 -12.25 -6.97 6.60
N PHE A 90 -10.98 -7.23 6.91
CA PHE A 90 -10.44 -8.61 6.96
C PHE A 90 -9.79 -8.88 8.32
N PRO A 91 -10.59 -8.90 9.39
CA PRO A 91 -10.01 -9.06 10.74
C PRO A 91 -9.33 -10.40 10.95
N GLU A 92 -9.68 -11.41 10.15
CA GLU A 92 -9.09 -12.74 10.29
C GLU A 92 -8.18 -13.07 9.10
N SER A 93 -7.63 -12.05 8.47
CA SER A 93 -6.83 -12.24 7.27
C SER A 93 -5.57 -13.05 7.54
N LYS A 94 -5.18 -13.84 6.55
CA LYS A 94 -3.90 -14.54 6.59
C LYS A 94 -2.71 -13.58 6.58
N TYR A 95 -2.96 -12.33 6.20
CA TYR A 95 -1.92 -11.28 6.18
C TYR A 95 -1.87 -10.48 7.47
N LYS A 96 -2.59 -10.89 8.50
CA LYS A 96 -2.73 -10.07 9.70
C LYS A 96 -1.38 -9.75 10.35
N SER A 97 -0.50 -10.73 10.46
CA SER A 97 0.81 -10.48 11.07
C SER A 97 1.60 -9.46 10.27
N GLU A 98 1.55 -9.58 8.95
CA GLU A 98 2.27 -8.66 8.08
C GLU A 98 1.74 -7.24 8.22
N VAL A 99 0.42 -7.09 8.19
CA VAL A 99 -0.14 -5.73 8.24
C VAL A 99 0.09 -5.08 9.59
N GLU A 100 0.11 -5.87 10.65
CA GLU A 100 0.41 -5.32 11.98
C GLU A 100 1.85 -4.87 12.08
N ARG A 101 2.75 -5.58 11.43
CA ARG A 101 4.15 -5.16 11.38
C ARG A 101 4.29 -3.85 10.61
N ILE A 102 3.58 -3.73 9.50
CA ILE A 102 3.58 -2.50 8.72
C ILE A 102 3.05 -1.34 9.57
N PHE A 103 1.97 -1.59 10.30
CA PHE A 103 1.39 -0.57 11.15
C PHE A 103 2.38 -0.08 12.22
N LYS A 104 3.05 -1.03 12.86
CA LYS A 104 4.02 -0.66 13.88
C LYS A 104 5.15 0.17 13.30
N ASP A 105 5.65 -0.23 12.15
CA ASP A 105 6.74 0.49 11.52
C ASP A 105 6.30 1.88 11.07
N ALA A 106 5.15 1.95 10.41
CA ALA A 106 4.65 3.23 9.94
C ALA A 106 4.39 4.20 11.08
N SER A 107 3.93 3.67 12.22
CA SER A 107 3.64 4.52 13.38
C SER A 107 4.87 5.22 13.93
N LYS A 108 6.04 4.66 13.70
CA LYS A 108 7.28 5.28 14.17
C LYS A 108 7.58 6.59 13.47
N PHE A 109 7.02 6.79 12.29
CA PHE A 109 7.27 7.99 11.49
C PHE A 109 6.22 9.06 11.69
N VAL A 110 5.20 8.80 12.48
CA VAL A 110 4.07 9.71 12.62
C VAL A 110 4.07 10.28 14.02
N LYS A 111 4.02 11.60 14.11
CA LYS A 111 3.97 12.25 15.41
C LYS A 111 2.60 12.09 16.02
N ASP A 112 2.60 11.89 17.32
CA ASP A 112 1.37 11.78 18.08
C ASP A 112 0.81 13.19 18.27
N GLU A 113 -0.32 13.45 17.65
CA GLU A 113 -0.89 14.78 17.70
C GLU A 113 -1.57 15.09 19.02
N GLU A 114 -1.78 14.08 19.83
CA GLU A 114 -2.41 14.31 21.12
C GLU A 114 -1.44 14.88 22.15
N ASN A 115 -0.19 14.87 21.83
CA ASN A 115 0.81 15.49 22.70
C ASN A 115 1.09 16.91 22.27
#